data_1e1cf70866bca4f02dfb2965dbfb2701
#
_entry.id   1e1cf70866bca4f02dfb2965dbfb2701
#
_cell.length_a   1.000
_cell.length_b   1.000
_cell.length_c   1.000
_cell.angle_alpha   90.00
_cell.angle_beta   90.00
_cell.angle_gamma   90.00
#
_symmetry.space_group_name_H-M   'P 1'
#
loop_
_entity.id
_entity.type
_entity.pdbx_description
1 polymer ?
#
loop_
_entity_poly.entity_id
_entity_poly.type
_entity_poly.pdbx_seq_one_letter_code
_entity_poly.pdbx_strand_id
1 'polypeptide(L)'
;MTIRTALFNPVPFEERKSPLRGILDVITLRYPRFCFGGEVGKNILPVFHFHDVTEKYLRPYIEYLAVNGYKTVCSDELESFVKKGIKSSAKSVVLCFDDAWRSLWTVVFPLLAEFEMKAIAYVIPARVEEAVNKRPFGKAGENGSLFATWPEITEMKQSGIIDIQAHTYSHALIYCDPHVVDFVHPDLQLGPTEWPALQFGKTPLFVSPDMLGCPLYPCRSRMSDAFLFKDDEAVRNACIEHVNQNGGRDFFSLPDWRKRLTKIAKGAKHNWELVIERERAIYQELVMAKESLEARL
;
A
#
# COMPACT_ATOMS: atom_id res chain seq x y z
N MET A 1 16.30 16.01 6.39
CA MET A 1 14.92 15.50 6.34
C MET A 1 14.75 14.87 4.96
N THR A 2 14.44 13.59 4.83
CA THR A 2 14.26 12.96 3.52
C THR A 2 12.96 13.43 2.90
N ILE A 3 12.87 13.50 1.56
CA ILE A 3 11.64 13.90 0.85
C ILE A 3 10.44 13.02 1.26
N ARG A 4 10.67 11.74 1.47
CA ARG A 4 9.66 10.79 1.95
C ARG A 4 9.06 11.20 3.30
N THR A 5 9.89 11.67 4.24
CA THR A 5 9.46 12.20 5.54
C THR A 5 8.63 13.49 5.37
N ALA A 6 8.99 14.34 4.42
CA ALA A 6 8.26 15.58 4.16
C ALA A 6 6.90 15.35 3.48
N LEU A 7 6.83 14.39 2.53
CA LEU A 7 5.59 14.07 1.82
C LEU A 7 4.56 13.35 2.72
N PHE A 8 4.99 12.38 3.51
CA PHE A 8 4.07 11.49 4.22
C PHE A 8 3.87 11.85 5.66
N ASN A 9 4.55 12.90 6.17
CA ASN A 9 4.49 13.37 7.56
C ASN A 9 4.19 12.19 8.52
N PRO A 10 5.10 11.20 8.61
CA PRO A 10 4.86 10.07 9.47
C PRO A 10 4.64 10.61 10.87
N VAL A 11 3.59 10.18 11.53
CA VAL A 11 3.49 10.30 13.01
C VAL A 11 4.85 9.87 13.54
N PRO A 12 5.53 10.71 14.33
CA PRO A 12 6.95 10.52 14.61
C PRO A 12 7.22 9.10 15.09
N PHE A 13 7.74 8.27 14.20
CA PHE A 13 8.21 6.93 14.53
C PHE A 13 9.37 7.01 15.54
N GLU A 14 9.92 8.19 15.72
CA GLU A 14 10.95 8.54 16.68
C GLU A 14 10.52 8.33 18.14
N GLU A 15 9.24 8.55 18.46
CA GLU A 15 8.73 8.21 19.79
C GLU A 15 8.69 6.69 20.04
N ARG A 16 8.63 5.86 18.98
CA ARG A 16 8.65 4.40 19.08
C ARG A 16 10.05 3.79 19.05
N LYS A 17 11.08 4.54 18.64
CA LYS A 17 12.46 4.07 18.46
C LYS A 17 13.38 4.35 19.65
N SER A 18 12.87 4.77 20.79
CA SER A 18 13.73 4.86 21.98
C SER A 18 14.14 3.44 22.39
N PRO A 19 15.45 3.11 22.40
CA PRO A 19 15.93 1.82 22.89
C PRO A 19 15.45 1.52 24.31
N LEU A 20 15.32 2.57 25.15
CA LEU A 20 14.79 2.51 26.50
C LEU A 20 13.33 2.07 26.52
N ARG A 21 12.50 2.51 25.57
CA ARG A 21 11.08 2.10 25.47
C ARG A 21 10.97 0.65 25.00
N GLY A 22 11.82 0.22 24.07
CA GLY A 22 11.91 -1.19 23.66
C GLY A 22 12.29 -2.10 24.84
N ILE A 23 13.26 -1.72 25.66
CA ILE A 23 13.63 -2.44 26.87
C ILE A 23 12.49 -2.45 27.89
N LEU A 24 11.80 -1.32 28.08
CA LEU A 24 10.65 -1.23 28.98
C LEU A 24 9.49 -2.13 28.52
N ASP A 25 9.23 -2.18 27.22
CA ASP A 25 8.19 -3.03 26.63
C ASP A 25 8.53 -4.53 26.77
N VAL A 26 9.81 -4.91 26.71
CA VAL A 26 10.28 -6.25 27.02
C VAL A 26 10.05 -6.59 28.52
N ILE A 27 10.49 -5.70 29.42
CA ILE A 27 10.39 -5.89 30.89
C ILE A 27 8.91 -5.91 31.34
N THR A 28 8.06 -5.10 30.71
CA THR A 28 6.61 -5.03 31.03
C THR A 28 5.79 -6.09 30.31
N LEU A 29 6.41 -7.06 29.63
CA LEU A 29 5.77 -8.15 28.88
C LEU A 29 4.73 -7.64 27.86
N ARG A 30 4.95 -6.49 27.27
CA ARG A 30 4.10 -5.93 26.20
C ARG A 30 4.27 -6.67 24.89
N TYR A 31 5.39 -7.39 24.70
CA TYR A 31 5.56 -8.29 23.58
C TYR A 31 4.92 -9.64 23.87
N PRO A 32 4.24 -10.25 22.90
CA PRO A 32 3.70 -11.58 23.04
C PRO A 32 4.78 -12.61 23.40
N ARG A 33 4.43 -13.60 24.21
CA ARG A 33 5.38 -14.64 24.70
C ARG A 33 6.07 -15.40 23.55
N PHE A 34 5.40 -15.56 22.41
CA PHE A 34 5.98 -16.25 21.25
C PHE A 34 7.21 -15.54 20.69
N CYS A 35 7.34 -14.19 20.86
CA CYS A 35 8.56 -13.46 20.49
C CYS A 35 9.80 -13.90 21.27
N PHE A 36 9.60 -14.62 22.39
CA PHE A 36 10.63 -15.14 23.28
C PHE A 36 10.66 -16.68 23.29
N GLY A 37 10.16 -17.34 22.25
CA GLY A 37 10.13 -18.78 22.14
C GLY A 37 9.02 -19.49 22.94
N GLY A 38 8.06 -18.74 23.50
CA GLY A 38 6.90 -19.30 24.16
C GLY A 38 5.79 -19.66 23.17
N GLU A 39 4.85 -20.52 23.59
CA GLU A 39 3.70 -20.85 22.76
C GLU A 39 2.76 -19.66 22.59
N VAL A 40 2.15 -19.56 21.39
CA VAL A 40 1.02 -18.68 21.15
C VAL A 40 -0.17 -19.21 21.92
N GLY A 41 -0.63 -18.44 22.92
CA GLY A 41 -1.80 -18.87 23.72
C GLY A 41 -3.09 -18.88 22.87
N LYS A 42 -4.06 -19.72 23.25
CA LYS A 42 -5.38 -19.81 22.57
C LYS A 42 -6.17 -18.50 22.50
N ASN A 43 -5.80 -17.51 23.29
CA ASN A 43 -6.42 -16.18 23.32
C ASN A 43 -5.68 -15.16 22.45
N ILE A 44 -4.66 -15.55 21.70
CA ILE A 44 -3.86 -14.71 20.81
C ILE A 44 -3.88 -15.36 19.44
N LEU A 45 -4.24 -14.57 18.42
CA LEU A 45 -4.14 -14.95 17.02
C LEU A 45 -3.17 -13.98 16.34
N PRO A 46 -1.89 -14.37 16.15
CA PRO A 46 -0.92 -13.52 15.49
C PRO A 46 -1.31 -13.28 14.04
N VAL A 47 -1.15 -12.03 13.60
CA VAL A 47 -1.32 -11.61 12.22
C VAL A 47 0.03 -11.14 11.69
N PHE A 48 0.54 -11.81 10.67
CA PHE A 48 1.74 -11.39 9.96
C PHE A 48 1.35 -10.72 8.67
N HIS A 49 1.92 -9.56 8.44
CA HIS A 49 1.54 -8.67 7.37
C HIS A 49 2.71 -8.44 6.41
N PHE A 50 2.46 -8.65 5.13
CA PHE A 50 3.44 -8.56 4.06
C PHE A 50 2.89 -7.72 2.90
N HIS A 51 3.81 -7.22 2.06
CA HIS A 51 3.49 -6.57 0.79
C HIS A 51 4.18 -7.35 -0.34
N ASP A 52 5.14 -6.74 -1.02
CA ASP A 52 5.94 -7.43 -2.03
C ASP A 52 7.01 -8.30 -1.35
N VAL A 53 7.12 -9.56 -1.79
CA VAL A 53 8.04 -10.54 -1.19
C VAL A 53 8.82 -11.30 -2.24
N THR A 54 10.01 -11.77 -1.85
CA THR A 54 10.79 -12.73 -2.63
C THR A 54 10.68 -14.12 -2.01
N GLU A 55 10.83 -15.17 -2.81
CA GLU A 55 10.81 -16.55 -2.33
C GLU A 55 11.90 -16.78 -1.27
N LYS A 56 13.12 -16.28 -1.52
CA LYS A 56 14.24 -16.37 -0.57
C LYS A 56 13.91 -15.79 0.79
N TYR A 57 13.09 -14.73 0.82
CA TYR A 57 12.68 -14.08 2.08
C TYR A 57 11.53 -14.85 2.76
N LEU A 58 10.50 -15.25 2.00
CA LEU A 58 9.27 -15.79 2.57
C LEU A 58 9.38 -17.28 2.94
N ARG A 59 10.04 -18.11 2.10
CA ARG A 59 10.13 -19.57 2.27
C ARG A 59 10.57 -20.01 3.66
N PRO A 60 11.62 -19.46 4.30
CA PRO A 60 12.04 -19.89 5.63
C PRO A 60 10.98 -19.70 6.72
N TYR A 61 10.13 -18.69 6.59
CA TYR A 61 9.03 -18.44 7.54
C TYR A 61 7.91 -19.45 7.34
N ILE A 62 7.53 -19.73 6.10
CA ILE A 62 6.49 -20.72 5.80
C ILE A 62 6.93 -22.12 6.23
N GLU A 63 8.16 -22.52 5.93
CA GLU A 63 8.76 -23.78 6.37
C GLU A 63 8.76 -23.90 7.90
N TYR A 64 9.18 -22.82 8.59
CA TYR A 64 9.16 -22.80 10.06
C TYR A 64 7.76 -23.02 10.61
N LEU A 65 6.75 -22.37 10.08
CA LEU A 65 5.36 -22.54 10.49
C LEU A 65 4.89 -23.98 10.26
N ALA A 66 5.17 -24.53 9.06
CA ALA A 66 4.78 -25.89 8.68
C ALA A 66 5.43 -26.95 9.59
N VAL A 67 6.76 -26.92 9.74
CA VAL A 67 7.51 -27.90 10.55
C VAL A 67 7.10 -27.85 12.02
N ASN A 68 6.74 -26.68 12.52
CA ASN A 68 6.29 -26.52 13.91
C ASN A 68 4.78 -26.75 14.09
N GLY A 69 4.06 -27.22 13.07
CA GLY A 69 2.65 -27.58 13.13
C GLY A 69 1.71 -26.39 13.31
N TYR A 70 2.10 -25.19 12.85
CA TYR A 70 1.22 -24.04 12.79
C TYR A 70 0.20 -24.22 11.65
N LYS A 71 -1.01 -23.73 11.88
CA LYS A 71 -2.07 -23.67 10.87
C LYS A 71 -2.38 -22.23 10.55
N THR A 72 -2.55 -21.94 9.28
CA THR A 72 -3.03 -20.63 8.84
C THR A 72 -4.55 -20.60 8.80
N VAL A 73 -5.13 -19.47 9.19
CA VAL A 73 -6.58 -19.24 9.19
C VAL A 73 -6.91 -18.03 8.33
N CYS A 74 -8.12 -18.01 7.78
CA CYS A 74 -8.61 -16.97 6.87
C CYS A 74 -9.57 -15.99 7.57
N SER A 75 -10.25 -15.16 6.80
CA SER A 75 -11.09 -14.07 7.31
C SER A 75 -12.25 -14.54 8.18
N ASP A 76 -12.90 -15.67 7.86
CA ASP A 76 -14.03 -16.19 8.63
C ASP A 76 -13.64 -16.61 10.06
N GLU A 77 -12.50 -17.27 10.20
CA GLU A 77 -11.97 -17.66 11.51
C GLU A 77 -11.45 -16.42 12.26
N LEU A 78 -10.79 -15.48 11.56
CA LEU A 78 -10.37 -14.20 12.15
C LEU A 78 -11.59 -13.41 12.66
N GLU A 79 -12.65 -13.29 11.86
CA GLU A 79 -13.89 -12.65 12.27
C GLU A 79 -14.53 -13.34 13.49
N SER A 80 -14.57 -14.65 13.48
CA SER A 80 -15.11 -15.45 14.60
C SER A 80 -14.29 -15.25 15.87
N PHE A 81 -12.96 -15.15 15.75
CA PHE A 81 -12.08 -14.84 16.88
C PHE A 81 -12.36 -13.43 17.44
N VAL A 82 -12.44 -12.41 16.57
CA VAL A 82 -12.59 -11.01 16.99
C VAL A 82 -14.01 -10.72 17.49
N LYS A 83 -15.04 -11.11 16.73
CA LYS A 83 -16.43 -10.73 17.04
C LYS A 83 -17.11 -11.65 18.05
N LYS A 84 -16.83 -12.95 17.99
CA LYS A 84 -17.53 -13.96 18.80
C LYS A 84 -16.70 -14.47 19.96
N GLY A 85 -15.43 -14.05 20.07
CA GLY A 85 -14.52 -14.53 21.11
C GLY A 85 -14.20 -16.03 21.00
N ILE A 86 -14.40 -16.63 19.82
CA ILE A 86 -14.10 -18.04 19.58
C ILE A 86 -12.59 -18.21 19.61
N LYS A 87 -12.10 -19.04 20.54
CA LYS A 87 -10.66 -19.26 20.71
C LYS A 87 -10.09 -19.98 19.49
N SER A 88 -8.97 -19.48 18.99
CA SER A 88 -8.17 -20.18 17.98
C SER A 88 -7.47 -21.42 18.57
N SER A 89 -6.91 -22.28 17.72
CA SER A 89 -5.98 -23.30 18.20
C SER A 89 -4.69 -22.62 18.71
N ALA A 90 -3.96 -23.30 19.59
CA ALA A 90 -2.73 -22.76 20.18
C ALA A 90 -1.62 -22.45 19.15
N LYS A 91 -1.73 -23.02 17.96
CA LYS A 91 -0.78 -22.85 16.83
C LYS A 91 -1.48 -22.32 15.58
N SER A 92 -2.38 -21.35 15.73
CA SER A 92 -3.01 -20.66 14.61
C SER A 92 -2.35 -19.30 14.36
N VAL A 93 -2.18 -18.95 13.09
CA VAL A 93 -1.67 -17.66 12.63
C VAL A 93 -2.47 -17.17 11.41
N VAL A 94 -2.49 -15.87 11.20
CA VAL A 94 -3.01 -15.26 9.98
C VAL A 94 -1.84 -14.73 9.16
N LEU A 95 -1.81 -15.04 7.88
CA LEU A 95 -0.88 -14.44 6.93
C LEU A 95 -1.68 -13.47 6.04
N CYS A 96 -1.29 -12.20 6.03
CA CYS A 96 -1.91 -11.15 5.23
C CYS A 96 -0.93 -10.63 4.18
N PHE A 97 -1.40 -10.48 2.94
CA PHE A 97 -0.64 -9.89 1.84
C PHE A 97 -1.44 -8.75 1.24
N ASP A 98 -0.87 -7.55 1.27
CA ASP A 98 -1.55 -6.35 0.80
C ASP A 98 -1.19 -5.99 -0.63
N ASP A 99 -2.02 -5.13 -1.22
CA ASP A 99 -1.86 -4.47 -2.52
C ASP A 99 -2.02 -5.39 -3.74
N ALA A 100 -2.03 -6.71 -3.59
CA ALA A 100 -1.98 -7.67 -4.68
C ALA A 100 -0.76 -7.50 -5.61
N TRP A 101 0.42 -7.34 -5.02
CA TRP A 101 1.68 -7.33 -5.78
C TRP A 101 1.84 -8.59 -6.64
N ARG A 102 2.59 -8.49 -7.72
CA ARG A 102 2.89 -9.65 -8.60
C ARG A 102 3.40 -10.87 -7.84
N SER A 103 4.20 -10.65 -6.79
CA SER A 103 4.72 -11.71 -5.95
C SER A 103 3.64 -12.54 -5.24
N LEU A 104 2.43 -12.00 -5.06
CA LEU A 104 1.30 -12.77 -4.55
C LEU A 104 1.00 -13.98 -5.44
N TRP A 105 1.03 -13.81 -6.77
CA TRP A 105 0.85 -14.88 -7.73
C TRP A 105 2.12 -15.70 -7.95
N THR A 106 3.28 -15.03 -8.17
CA THR A 106 4.49 -15.73 -8.66
C THR A 106 5.29 -16.43 -7.55
N VAL A 107 5.08 -16.04 -6.30
CA VAL A 107 5.84 -16.53 -5.13
C VAL A 107 4.91 -17.07 -4.05
N VAL A 108 3.99 -16.24 -3.55
CA VAL A 108 3.18 -16.57 -2.36
C VAL A 108 2.25 -17.74 -2.63
N PHE A 109 1.48 -17.68 -3.70
CA PHE A 109 0.48 -18.68 -4.02
C PHE A 109 1.09 -20.09 -4.21
N PRO A 110 2.12 -20.30 -5.05
CA PRO A 110 2.73 -21.63 -5.19
C PRO A 110 3.40 -22.11 -3.90
N LEU A 111 4.00 -21.20 -3.13
CA LEU A 111 4.63 -21.57 -1.87
C LEU A 111 3.61 -22.01 -0.82
N LEU A 112 2.48 -21.32 -0.69
CA LEU A 112 1.41 -21.72 0.21
C LEU A 112 0.76 -23.04 -0.20
N ALA A 113 0.63 -23.29 -1.51
CA ALA A 113 0.15 -24.57 -2.04
C ALA A 113 1.09 -25.72 -1.68
N GLU A 114 2.42 -25.52 -1.77
CA GLU A 114 3.44 -26.51 -1.41
C GLU A 114 3.34 -26.95 0.05
N PHE A 115 3.02 -26.01 0.96
CA PHE A 115 2.96 -26.27 2.39
C PHE A 115 1.53 -26.43 2.95
N GLU A 116 0.52 -26.55 2.08
CA GLU A 116 -0.90 -26.69 2.46
C GLU A 116 -1.38 -25.56 3.40
N MET A 117 -0.85 -24.35 3.21
CA MET A 117 -1.19 -23.16 3.99
C MET A 117 -2.12 -22.24 3.22
N LYS A 118 -2.77 -21.32 3.94
CA LYS A 118 -3.67 -20.31 3.40
C LYS A 118 -3.23 -18.92 3.81
N ALA A 119 -3.72 -17.91 3.08
CA ALA A 119 -3.52 -16.50 3.43
C ALA A 119 -4.74 -15.66 3.07
N ILE A 120 -4.81 -14.47 3.65
CA ILE A 120 -5.73 -13.41 3.23
C ILE A 120 -4.93 -12.46 2.32
N ALA A 121 -5.50 -12.07 1.18
CA ALA A 121 -4.94 -11.03 0.35
C ALA A 121 -5.90 -9.84 0.28
N TYR A 122 -5.41 -8.66 0.67
CA TYR A 122 -6.15 -7.41 0.54
C TYR A 122 -5.78 -6.75 -0.79
N VAL A 123 -6.73 -6.76 -1.73
CA VAL A 123 -6.51 -6.38 -3.12
C VAL A 123 -6.94 -4.93 -3.35
N ILE A 124 -6.15 -4.17 -4.12
CA ILE A 124 -6.49 -2.84 -4.62
C ILE A 124 -7.05 -2.99 -6.04
N PRO A 125 -8.38 -3.02 -6.26
CA PRO A 125 -8.95 -3.34 -7.58
C PRO A 125 -8.47 -2.44 -8.71
N ALA A 126 -8.27 -1.14 -8.45
CA ALA A 126 -7.79 -0.19 -9.46
C ALA A 126 -6.32 -0.41 -9.87
N ARG A 127 -5.58 -1.28 -9.18
CA ARG A 127 -4.19 -1.63 -9.49
C ARG A 127 -4.05 -3.02 -10.12
N VAL A 128 -5.08 -3.86 -10.01
CA VAL A 128 -5.11 -5.17 -10.66
C VAL A 128 -5.20 -4.97 -12.16
N GLU A 129 -4.33 -5.65 -12.88
CA GLU A 129 -4.19 -5.48 -14.33
C GLU A 129 -5.13 -6.39 -15.11
N GLU A 130 -5.60 -5.89 -16.25
CA GLU A 130 -6.29 -6.72 -17.23
C GLU A 130 -5.29 -7.58 -18.00
N ALA A 131 -5.58 -8.86 -18.13
CA ALA A 131 -4.79 -9.80 -18.92
C ALA A 131 -5.67 -10.89 -19.50
N VAL A 132 -5.24 -11.50 -20.61
CA VAL A 132 -5.91 -12.66 -21.20
C VAL A 132 -5.46 -13.94 -20.52
N ASN A 133 -4.17 -14.02 -20.19
CA ASN A 133 -3.54 -15.23 -19.62
C ASN A 133 -2.84 -14.91 -18.29
N LYS A 134 -2.73 -15.94 -17.46
CA LYS A 134 -1.94 -15.91 -16.24
C LYS A 134 -0.45 -16.01 -16.54
N ARG A 135 0.37 -15.38 -15.71
CA ARG A 135 1.83 -15.52 -15.81
C ARG A 135 2.30 -16.87 -15.29
N PRO A 136 3.40 -17.43 -15.83
CA PRO A 136 4.06 -18.59 -15.24
C PRO A 136 4.58 -18.28 -13.83
N PHE A 137 4.56 -19.28 -12.95
CA PHE A 137 5.17 -19.16 -11.62
C PHE A 137 6.69 -18.96 -11.70
N GLY A 138 7.26 -18.26 -10.74
CA GLY A 138 8.70 -18.05 -10.60
C GLY A 138 9.34 -17.16 -11.66
N LYS A 139 8.60 -16.68 -12.65
CA LYS A 139 9.11 -15.75 -13.66
C LYS A 139 8.60 -14.34 -13.39
N ALA A 140 9.52 -13.38 -13.29
CA ALA A 140 9.19 -12.00 -13.48
C ALA A 140 8.64 -11.86 -14.91
N GLY A 141 7.35 -11.52 -15.06
CA GLY A 141 6.75 -11.35 -16.38
C GLY A 141 7.55 -10.35 -17.21
N GLU A 142 7.69 -10.61 -18.50
CA GLU A 142 8.46 -9.79 -19.44
C GLU A 142 7.91 -8.35 -19.58
N ASN A 143 6.70 -8.08 -19.08
CA ASN A 143 5.96 -6.84 -19.29
C ASN A 143 5.95 -5.86 -18.12
N GLY A 144 6.91 -5.87 -17.21
CA GLY A 144 7.06 -4.79 -16.21
C GLY A 144 5.90 -4.61 -15.22
N SER A 145 4.85 -5.42 -15.31
CA SER A 145 3.68 -5.40 -14.43
C SER A 145 4.07 -5.60 -12.97
N LEU A 146 3.65 -4.68 -12.11
CA LEU A 146 3.97 -4.69 -10.69
C LEU A 146 2.94 -5.42 -9.84
N PHE A 147 1.70 -5.50 -10.31
CA PHE A 147 0.58 -6.11 -9.60
C PHE A 147 0.12 -7.40 -10.24
N ALA A 148 -0.69 -8.17 -9.54
CA ALA A 148 -1.35 -9.35 -10.06
C ALA A 148 -2.41 -8.96 -11.11
N THR A 149 -2.77 -9.91 -11.97
CA THR A 149 -3.82 -9.75 -12.99
C THR A 149 -5.14 -10.38 -12.54
N TRP A 150 -6.26 -9.97 -13.13
CA TRP A 150 -7.57 -10.52 -12.79
C TRP A 150 -7.67 -12.04 -12.96
N PRO A 151 -7.15 -12.66 -14.04
CA PRO A 151 -7.13 -14.12 -14.14
C PRO A 151 -6.35 -14.81 -13.03
N GLU A 152 -5.27 -14.19 -12.54
CA GLU A 152 -4.46 -14.72 -11.43
C GLU A 152 -5.21 -14.61 -10.10
N ILE A 153 -5.84 -13.45 -9.82
CA ILE A 153 -6.68 -13.26 -8.62
C ILE A 153 -7.84 -14.25 -8.60
N THR A 154 -8.51 -14.45 -9.74
CA THR A 154 -9.62 -15.38 -9.86
C THR A 154 -9.19 -16.82 -9.54
N GLU A 155 -8.05 -17.27 -10.07
CA GLU A 155 -7.55 -18.61 -9.78
C GLU A 155 -7.14 -18.78 -8.32
N MET A 156 -6.46 -17.79 -7.75
CA MET A 156 -6.07 -17.81 -6.34
C MET A 156 -7.31 -17.97 -5.44
N LYS A 157 -8.38 -17.22 -5.72
CA LYS A 157 -9.66 -17.36 -5.00
C LYS A 157 -10.29 -18.73 -5.19
N GLN A 158 -10.38 -19.21 -6.42
CA GLN A 158 -11.01 -20.51 -6.74
C GLN A 158 -10.27 -21.70 -6.11
N SER A 159 -8.96 -21.59 -5.92
CA SER A 159 -8.17 -22.62 -5.24
C SER A 159 -8.51 -22.78 -3.75
N GLY A 160 -9.10 -21.76 -3.12
CA GLY A 160 -9.34 -21.71 -1.69
C GLY A 160 -8.07 -21.56 -0.83
N ILE A 161 -6.92 -21.29 -1.45
CA ILE A 161 -5.64 -21.03 -0.76
C ILE A 161 -5.53 -19.54 -0.36
N ILE A 162 -5.96 -18.65 -1.24
CA ILE A 162 -5.95 -17.20 -0.98
C ILE A 162 -7.38 -16.72 -0.81
N ASP A 163 -7.66 -16.21 0.37
CA ASP A 163 -8.91 -15.52 0.70
C ASP A 163 -8.80 -14.05 0.25
N ILE A 164 -9.54 -13.69 -0.79
CA ILE A 164 -9.47 -12.36 -1.42
C ILE A 164 -10.42 -11.40 -0.72
N GLN A 165 -9.85 -10.31 -0.21
CA GLN A 165 -10.54 -9.23 0.48
C GLN A 165 -10.20 -7.87 -0.15
N ALA A 166 -11.02 -6.84 0.10
CA ALA A 166 -10.80 -5.50 -0.43
C ALA A 166 -9.79 -4.70 0.42
N HIS A 167 -8.87 -4.00 -0.28
CA HIS A 167 -7.93 -3.03 0.33
C HIS A 167 -8.19 -1.61 -0.18
N THR A 168 -9.42 -1.13 -0.07
CA THR A 168 -9.93 0.06 -0.76
C THR A 168 -9.85 -0.05 -2.29
N TYR A 169 -10.51 0.86 -3.03
CA TYR A 169 -10.53 0.74 -4.48
C TYR A 169 -9.20 1.13 -5.13
N SER A 170 -8.64 2.27 -4.72
CA SER A 170 -7.48 2.88 -5.40
C SER A 170 -6.23 2.99 -4.53
N HIS A 171 -6.34 2.76 -3.20
CA HIS A 171 -5.27 3.02 -2.23
C HIS A 171 -4.72 4.44 -2.35
N ALA A 172 -5.63 5.41 -2.56
CA ALA A 172 -5.23 6.76 -2.89
C ALA A 172 -4.55 7.48 -1.72
N LEU A 173 -3.41 8.10 -2.01
CA LEU A 173 -2.85 9.16 -1.20
C LEU A 173 -3.41 10.50 -1.67
N ILE A 174 -3.82 11.34 -0.74
CA ILE A 174 -4.34 12.68 -0.98
C ILE A 174 -3.38 13.73 -0.45
N TYR A 175 -3.27 14.85 -1.12
CA TYR A 175 -2.62 16.03 -0.57
C TYR A 175 -3.42 16.52 0.65
N CYS A 176 -2.74 16.86 1.74
CA CYS A 176 -3.35 17.27 2.99
C CYS A 176 -2.78 18.57 3.58
N ASP A 177 -1.97 19.28 2.82
CA ASP A 177 -1.36 20.55 3.21
C ASP A 177 -0.96 21.33 1.94
N PRO A 178 -1.12 22.67 1.88
CA PRO A 178 -0.81 23.48 0.69
C PRO A 178 0.68 23.78 0.54
N HIS A 179 1.53 23.36 1.47
CA HIS A 179 2.95 23.64 1.42
C HIS A 179 3.66 22.73 0.42
N VAL A 180 4.25 23.31 -0.64
CA VAL A 180 5.06 22.55 -1.60
C VAL A 180 6.31 22.02 -0.91
N VAL A 181 6.47 20.71 -0.86
CA VAL A 181 7.64 20.04 -0.26
C VAL A 181 8.72 19.70 -1.25
N ASP A 182 8.33 19.44 -2.49
CA ASP A 182 9.24 19.23 -3.63
C ASP A 182 8.46 19.30 -4.96
N PHE A 183 9.13 18.90 -6.02
CA PHE A 183 8.57 18.75 -7.36
C PHE A 183 8.97 17.39 -7.92
N VAL A 184 8.20 16.85 -8.87
CA VAL A 184 8.62 15.65 -9.61
C VAL A 184 9.87 15.98 -10.41
N HIS A 185 10.94 15.22 -10.20
CA HIS A 185 12.24 15.40 -10.84
C HIS A 185 12.91 14.03 -11.08
N PRO A 186 13.94 13.94 -11.96
CA PRO A 186 14.52 12.66 -12.37
C PRO A 186 15.06 11.78 -11.24
N ASP A 187 15.52 12.38 -10.14
CA ASP A 187 16.12 11.68 -9.01
C ASP A 187 15.09 11.32 -7.91
N LEU A 188 13.80 11.66 -8.12
CA LEU A 188 12.75 11.36 -7.19
C LEU A 188 12.41 9.86 -7.24
N GLN A 189 12.51 9.18 -6.09
CA GLN A 189 12.20 7.77 -5.96
C GLN A 189 11.03 7.59 -4.99
N LEU A 190 9.86 7.27 -5.54
CA LEU A 190 8.67 6.87 -4.81
C LEU A 190 8.28 5.45 -5.24
N GLY A 191 7.73 4.69 -4.30
CA GLY A 191 7.15 3.38 -4.60
C GLY A 191 5.89 3.50 -5.45
N PRO A 192 5.46 2.42 -6.12
CA PRO A 192 4.30 2.45 -7.03
C PRO A 192 2.98 2.88 -6.37
N THR A 193 2.81 2.63 -5.08
CA THR A 193 1.63 3.02 -4.29
C THR A 193 1.80 4.35 -3.55
N GLU A 194 2.95 5.02 -3.71
CA GLU A 194 3.28 6.26 -3.01
C GLU A 194 3.00 7.54 -3.82
N TRP A 195 2.50 7.40 -5.05
CA TRP A 195 2.14 8.53 -5.90
C TRP A 195 0.78 9.08 -5.53
N PRO A 196 0.66 10.41 -5.26
CA PRO A 196 -0.62 11.02 -4.90
C PRO A 196 -1.63 10.95 -6.03
N ALA A 197 -2.92 10.82 -5.67
CA ALA A 197 -4.01 10.89 -6.62
C ALA A 197 -4.38 12.34 -6.93
N LEU A 198 -4.49 12.66 -8.22
CA LEU A 198 -4.99 13.93 -8.74
C LEU A 198 -6.48 13.85 -9.05
N GLN A 199 -6.96 12.67 -9.42
CA GLN A 199 -8.35 12.40 -9.73
C GLN A 199 -8.78 11.08 -9.12
N PHE A 200 -10.03 11.03 -8.65
CA PHE A 200 -10.64 9.87 -8.00
C PHE A 200 -11.75 9.27 -8.86
N GLY A 201 -12.26 8.12 -8.48
CA GLY A 201 -13.35 7.42 -9.17
C GLY A 201 -12.87 6.16 -9.89
N LYS A 202 -13.66 5.67 -10.85
CA LYS A 202 -13.40 4.39 -11.55
C LYS A 202 -12.07 4.34 -12.29
N THR A 203 -11.61 5.49 -12.77
CA THR A 203 -10.31 5.62 -13.45
C THR A 203 -9.50 6.69 -12.73
N PRO A 204 -8.85 6.35 -11.61
CA PRO A 204 -8.07 7.31 -10.85
C PRO A 204 -6.83 7.75 -11.65
N LEU A 205 -6.51 9.04 -11.55
CA LEU A 205 -5.28 9.61 -12.10
C LEU A 205 -4.32 9.89 -10.96
N PHE A 206 -3.10 9.39 -11.07
CA PHE A 206 -2.03 9.62 -10.10
C PHE A 206 -0.96 10.53 -10.70
N VAL A 207 -0.25 11.26 -9.85
CA VAL A 207 1.03 11.84 -10.24
C VAL A 207 1.95 10.72 -10.72
N SER A 208 2.75 10.98 -11.73
CA SER A 208 3.68 9.99 -12.29
C SER A 208 5.08 10.57 -12.48
N PRO A 209 6.12 9.74 -12.62
CA PRO A 209 7.48 10.17 -12.91
C PRO A 209 7.61 11.02 -14.17
N ASP A 210 6.67 10.89 -15.11
CA ASP A 210 6.68 11.64 -16.38
C ASP A 210 6.17 13.07 -16.23
N MET A 211 5.50 13.39 -15.10
CA MET A 211 5.01 14.74 -14.81
C MET A 211 6.11 15.62 -14.22
N LEU A 212 7.25 15.74 -14.92
CA LEU A 212 8.40 16.52 -14.47
C LEU A 212 8.00 17.97 -14.17
N GLY A 213 8.34 18.45 -12.97
CA GLY A 213 7.97 19.78 -12.50
C GLY A 213 6.64 19.86 -11.76
N CYS A 214 5.83 18.78 -11.72
CA CYS A 214 4.61 18.75 -10.93
C CYS A 214 4.92 19.02 -9.45
N PRO A 215 4.27 20.00 -8.80
CA PRO A 215 4.48 20.26 -7.38
C PRO A 215 3.93 19.11 -6.52
N LEU A 216 4.66 18.80 -5.46
CA LEU A 216 4.31 17.76 -4.49
C LEU A 216 4.04 18.40 -3.13
N TYR A 217 2.96 17.98 -2.50
CA TYR A 217 2.50 18.46 -1.21
C TYR A 217 2.47 17.31 -0.20
N PRO A 218 2.43 17.57 1.12
CA PRO A 218 2.27 16.53 2.13
C PRO A 218 1.05 15.66 1.86
N CYS A 219 1.22 14.34 2.00
CA CYS A 219 0.20 13.35 1.68
C CYS A 219 -0.23 12.54 2.89
N ARG A 220 -1.48 12.10 2.86
CA ARG A 220 -2.04 11.09 3.75
C ARG A 220 -2.94 10.12 2.98
N SER A 221 -3.20 8.95 3.56
CA SER A 221 -4.19 8.03 3.01
C SER A 221 -5.57 8.72 2.92
N ARG A 222 -6.29 8.48 1.82
CA ARG A 222 -7.69 8.90 1.66
C ARG A 222 -8.58 8.38 2.81
N MET A 223 -8.23 7.24 3.37
CA MET A 223 -8.95 6.60 4.48
C MET A 223 -8.61 7.17 5.86
N SER A 224 -7.69 8.14 5.93
CA SER A 224 -7.37 8.84 7.18
C SER A 224 -8.40 9.92 7.51
N ASP A 225 -8.19 10.61 8.62
CA ASP A 225 -8.97 11.80 9.05
C ASP A 225 -8.60 13.10 8.29
N ALA A 226 -7.62 13.03 7.38
CA ALA A 226 -7.16 14.18 6.62
C ALA A 226 -8.20 14.67 5.61
N PHE A 227 -8.21 15.97 5.37
CA PHE A 227 -8.96 16.62 4.29
C PHE A 227 -8.09 16.75 3.06
N LEU A 228 -8.69 16.57 1.87
CA LEU A 228 -8.01 16.79 0.61
C LEU A 228 -7.75 18.29 0.41
N PHE A 229 -6.50 18.65 0.27
CA PHE A 229 -6.09 19.89 -0.37
C PHE A 229 -6.18 19.72 -1.88
N LYS A 230 -7.09 20.45 -2.52
CA LYS A 230 -7.25 20.44 -3.98
C LYS A 230 -6.18 21.34 -4.57
N ASP A 231 -5.17 20.75 -5.22
CA ASP A 231 -4.10 21.51 -5.87
C ASP A 231 -4.65 22.37 -7.03
N ASP A 232 -3.95 23.45 -7.32
CA ASP A 232 -4.29 24.34 -8.45
C ASP A 232 -3.77 23.74 -9.76
N GLU A 233 -4.67 23.17 -10.56
CA GLU A 233 -4.33 22.54 -11.84
C GLU A 233 -3.60 23.48 -12.80
N ALA A 234 -3.99 24.77 -12.86
CA ALA A 234 -3.35 25.76 -13.73
C ALA A 234 -1.90 25.97 -13.30
N VAL A 235 -1.64 26.06 -12.00
CA VAL A 235 -0.28 26.20 -11.46
C VAL A 235 0.53 24.91 -11.66
N ARG A 236 -0.07 23.74 -11.43
CA ARG A 236 0.57 22.44 -11.70
C ARG A 236 1.01 22.37 -13.16
N ASN A 237 0.10 22.66 -14.09
CA ASN A 237 0.38 22.63 -15.52
C ASN A 237 1.43 23.66 -15.92
N ALA A 238 1.40 24.86 -15.35
CA ALA A 238 2.43 25.90 -15.60
C ALA A 238 3.83 25.46 -15.14
N CYS A 239 3.94 24.74 -14.02
CA CYS A 239 5.21 24.18 -13.56
C CYS A 239 5.74 23.11 -14.52
N ILE A 240 4.88 22.17 -14.95
CA ILE A 240 5.24 21.12 -15.91
C ILE A 240 5.65 21.71 -17.25
N GLU A 241 4.87 22.64 -17.76
CA GLU A 241 5.15 23.31 -19.03
C GLU A 241 6.45 24.11 -18.98
N HIS A 242 6.72 24.82 -17.87
CA HIS A 242 7.98 25.51 -17.68
C HIS A 242 9.19 24.57 -17.77
N VAL A 243 9.11 23.37 -17.17
CA VAL A 243 10.17 22.36 -17.29
C VAL A 243 10.33 21.91 -18.74
N ASN A 244 9.23 21.59 -19.42
CA ASN A 244 9.25 21.11 -20.80
C ASN A 244 9.85 22.16 -21.78
N GLN A 245 9.51 23.43 -21.62
CA GLN A 245 10.02 24.55 -22.45
C GLN A 245 11.49 24.89 -22.17
N ASN A 246 12.02 24.48 -21.01
CA ASN A 246 13.40 24.79 -20.60
C ASN A 246 14.33 23.56 -20.59
N GLY A 247 14.08 22.56 -21.45
CA GLY A 247 14.96 21.43 -21.67
C GLY A 247 14.52 20.13 -21.01
N GLY A 248 13.31 20.05 -20.45
CA GLY A 248 12.77 18.81 -19.88
C GLY A 248 13.65 18.30 -18.73
N ARG A 249 14.24 17.12 -18.88
CA ARG A 249 15.13 16.53 -17.86
C ARG A 249 16.37 17.39 -17.57
N ASP A 250 16.91 18.07 -18.57
CA ASP A 250 18.13 18.88 -18.41
C ASP A 250 17.88 20.14 -17.57
N PHE A 251 16.63 20.60 -17.46
CA PHE A 251 16.23 21.69 -16.58
C PHE A 251 16.67 21.45 -15.12
N PHE A 252 16.67 20.21 -14.64
CA PHE A 252 17.02 19.85 -13.28
C PHE A 252 18.55 19.89 -13.00
N SER A 253 19.37 20.07 -14.04
CA SER A 253 20.81 20.35 -13.88
C SER A 253 21.08 21.81 -13.48
N LEU A 254 20.11 22.71 -13.60
CA LEU A 254 20.25 24.10 -13.17
C LEU A 254 20.30 24.20 -11.64
N PRO A 255 21.23 24.94 -11.05
CA PRO A 255 21.36 25.01 -9.58
C PRO A 255 20.17 25.70 -8.89
N ASP A 256 19.39 26.49 -9.64
CA ASP A 256 18.26 27.27 -9.12
C ASP A 256 16.88 26.73 -9.56
N TRP A 257 16.80 25.51 -10.12
CA TRP A 257 15.57 24.98 -10.66
C TRP A 257 14.41 24.93 -9.63
N ARG A 258 14.69 24.55 -8.37
CA ARG A 258 13.69 24.57 -7.30
C ARG A 258 13.14 25.98 -7.04
N LYS A 259 14.01 26.99 -7.03
CA LYS A 259 13.61 28.39 -6.82
C LYS A 259 12.69 28.88 -7.96
N ARG A 260 12.98 28.48 -9.21
CA ARG A 260 12.17 28.84 -10.39
C ARG A 260 10.77 28.22 -10.27
N LEU A 261 10.66 26.92 -10.02
CA LEU A 261 9.37 26.25 -9.85
C LEU A 261 8.60 26.76 -8.62
N THR A 262 9.28 26.99 -7.50
CA THR A 262 8.65 27.55 -6.30
C THR A 262 8.05 28.94 -6.58
N LYS A 263 8.67 29.76 -7.44
CA LYS A 263 8.13 31.07 -7.81
C LYS A 263 6.80 30.93 -8.56
N ILE A 264 6.67 29.93 -9.43
CA ILE A 264 5.42 29.64 -10.16
C ILE A 264 4.38 29.11 -9.17
N ALA A 265 4.77 28.14 -8.32
CA ALA A 265 3.87 27.48 -7.37
C ALA A 265 3.29 28.41 -6.30
N LYS A 266 3.97 29.53 -5.97
CA LYS A 266 3.45 30.55 -5.03
C LYS A 266 2.15 31.21 -5.47
N GLY A 267 1.78 31.11 -6.76
CA GLY A 267 0.51 31.62 -7.29
C GLY A 267 -0.69 30.73 -7.07
N ALA A 268 -0.52 29.55 -6.49
CA ALA A 268 -1.58 28.56 -6.33
C ALA A 268 -2.70 29.06 -5.42
N LYS A 269 -3.94 28.81 -5.85
CA LYS A 269 -5.13 29.03 -5.01
C LYS A 269 -5.28 27.86 -4.05
N HIS A 270 -5.59 28.18 -2.79
CA HIS A 270 -5.80 27.17 -1.77
C HIS A 270 -7.28 26.79 -1.73
N ASN A 271 -7.59 25.56 -2.06
CA ASN A 271 -8.94 25.02 -2.01
C ASN A 271 -8.95 23.66 -1.29
N TRP A 272 -10.00 23.45 -0.48
CA TRP A 272 -10.14 22.25 0.33
C TRP A 272 -11.46 21.54 0.02
N GLU A 273 -11.49 20.26 0.24
CA GLU A 273 -12.75 19.53 0.22
C GLU A 273 -13.60 19.87 1.44
N LEU A 274 -14.92 19.73 1.26
CA LEU A 274 -15.87 19.87 2.36
C LEU A 274 -16.00 18.54 3.12
N VAL A 275 -16.49 18.58 4.36
CA VAL A 275 -16.75 17.38 5.19
C VAL A 275 -17.59 16.37 4.42
N ILE A 276 -18.69 16.79 3.80
CA ILE A 276 -19.57 15.90 3.04
C ILE A 276 -18.90 15.31 1.79
N GLU A 277 -17.99 16.05 1.16
CA GLU A 277 -17.21 15.53 0.03
C GLU A 277 -16.25 14.43 0.50
N ARG A 278 -15.59 14.62 1.63
CA ARG A 278 -14.69 13.65 2.25
C ARG A 278 -15.44 12.36 2.60
N GLU A 279 -16.54 12.45 3.31
CA GLU A 279 -17.35 11.27 3.69
C GLU A 279 -17.82 10.49 2.47
N ARG A 280 -18.32 11.20 1.45
CA ARG A 280 -18.72 10.59 0.17
C ARG A 280 -17.55 9.90 -0.53
N ALA A 281 -16.38 10.52 -0.58
CA ALA A 281 -15.20 9.96 -1.22
C ALA A 281 -14.73 8.67 -0.52
N ILE A 282 -14.69 8.67 0.82
CA ILE A 282 -14.36 7.47 1.61
C ILE A 282 -15.38 6.35 1.35
N TYR A 283 -16.66 6.68 1.39
CA TYR A 283 -17.71 5.72 1.09
C TYR A 283 -17.59 5.12 -0.32
N GLN A 284 -17.30 5.96 -1.32
CA GLN A 284 -17.10 5.52 -2.70
C GLN A 284 -15.90 4.59 -2.86
N GLU A 285 -14.78 4.85 -2.19
CA GLU A 285 -13.62 3.95 -2.19
C GLU A 285 -13.97 2.55 -1.69
N LEU A 286 -14.79 2.44 -0.64
CA LEU A 286 -15.21 1.16 -0.09
C LEU A 286 -16.22 0.45 -0.99
N VAL A 287 -17.22 1.17 -1.50
CA VAL A 287 -18.26 0.60 -2.38
C VAL A 287 -17.66 0.12 -3.68
N MET A 288 -16.86 0.95 -4.36
CA MET A 288 -16.20 0.56 -5.61
C MET A 288 -15.28 -0.63 -5.44
N ALA A 289 -14.55 -0.73 -4.31
CA ALA A 289 -13.70 -1.88 -4.04
C ALA A 289 -14.53 -3.16 -3.93
N LYS A 290 -15.61 -3.13 -3.15
CA LYS A 290 -16.53 -4.25 -2.99
C LYS A 290 -17.15 -4.67 -4.33
N GLU A 291 -17.80 -3.73 -5.04
CA GLU A 291 -18.46 -4.00 -6.30
C GLU A 291 -17.51 -4.54 -7.37
N SER A 292 -16.28 -4.01 -7.42
CA SER A 292 -15.27 -4.48 -8.37
C SER A 292 -14.85 -5.93 -8.11
N LEU A 293 -14.68 -6.33 -6.85
CA LEU A 293 -14.36 -7.71 -6.50
C LEU A 293 -15.55 -8.64 -6.75
N GLU A 294 -16.76 -8.26 -6.31
CA GLU A 294 -17.98 -9.07 -6.48
C GLU A 294 -18.35 -9.28 -7.95
N ALA A 295 -18.05 -8.31 -8.82
CA ALA A 295 -18.32 -8.45 -10.26
C ALA A 295 -17.33 -9.37 -10.99
N ARG A 296 -16.17 -9.67 -10.41
CA ARG A 296 -15.07 -10.41 -11.04
C ARG A 296 -14.80 -11.77 -10.41
N LEU A 297 -15.23 -11.98 -9.20
CA LEU A 297 -14.94 -13.16 -8.37
C LEU A 297 -16.19 -13.90 -7.91
#